data_465f5aa531ab50170f534910e6fb8cc0
#
_entry.id   465f5aa531ab50170f534910e6fb8cc0
#
_cell.length_a   1.000
_cell.length_b   1.000
_cell.length_c   1.000
_cell.angle_alpha   90.00
_cell.angle_beta   90.00
_cell.angle_gamma   90.00
#
_symmetry.space_group_name_H-M   'P 1'
#
loop_
_entity.id
_entity.type
_entity.pdbx_description
1 polymer ?
#
loop_
_entity_poly.entity_id
_entity_poly.type
_entity_poly.pdbx_seq_one_letter_code
_entity_poly.pdbx_strand_id
1 'polypeptide(L)'
;MRMTIGRKIGMGFGIFIFFALIVVMLTNRTLGRSRTINDQINQVYSPSVDALVRLRNMTVNSQMLIKHWALLESRADAPEKTALLKITEQDLPQLLDRVDTLMASWDKDEVAAMNQITTEMSGLFALHDQIKELLPSLESYSDPFIH
;
A
#
# COMPACT_ATOMS: atom_id res chain seq x y z
N MET A 1 -20.74 -39.87 -54.85
CA MET A 1 -21.32 -40.48 -53.65
C MET A 1 -22.39 -39.61 -53.08
N ARG A 2 -23.68 -40.00 -53.13
CA ARG A 2 -24.80 -39.22 -52.54
C ARG A 2 -24.86 -39.54 -51.04
N MET A 3 -24.49 -38.54 -50.20
CA MET A 3 -24.61 -38.65 -48.74
C MET A 3 -26.11 -38.77 -48.36
N THR A 4 -26.46 -39.73 -47.51
CA THR A 4 -27.81 -39.87 -46.96
C THR A 4 -28.13 -38.69 -46.03
N ILE A 5 -29.42 -38.32 -45.97
CA ILE A 5 -29.90 -37.16 -45.17
C ILE A 5 -29.46 -37.26 -43.70
N GLY A 6 -29.51 -38.46 -43.11
CA GLY A 6 -29.03 -38.68 -41.74
C GLY A 6 -27.55 -38.36 -41.50
N ARG A 7 -26.70 -38.62 -42.51
CA ARG A 7 -25.25 -38.33 -42.41
C ARG A 7 -24.96 -36.83 -42.51
N LYS A 8 -25.76 -36.08 -43.26
CA LYS A 8 -25.67 -34.59 -43.33
C LYS A 8 -26.08 -33.95 -42.01
N ILE A 9 -27.20 -34.42 -41.42
CA ILE A 9 -27.68 -33.93 -40.12
C ILE A 9 -26.71 -34.28 -39.02
N GLY A 10 -26.19 -35.50 -38.97
CA GLY A 10 -25.20 -35.92 -37.96
C GLY A 10 -23.91 -35.13 -38.04
N MET A 11 -23.42 -34.81 -39.27
CA MET A 11 -22.20 -34.00 -39.42
C MET A 11 -22.42 -32.54 -38.96
N GLY A 12 -23.58 -31.93 -39.29
CA GLY A 12 -23.94 -30.60 -38.81
C GLY A 12 -24.04 -30.53 -37.29
N PHE A 13 -24.66 -31.53 -36.67
CA PHE A 13 -24.77 -31.60 -35.21
C PHE A 13 -23.43 -31.87 -34.55
N GLY A 14 -22.55 -32.71 -35.13
CA GLY A 14 -21.20 -32.95 -34.65
C GLY A 14 -20.34 -31.67 -34.65
N ILE A 15 -20.43 -30.86 -35.74
CA ILE A 15 -19.71 -29.56 -35.80
C ILE A 15 -20.24 -28.63 -34.72
N PHE A 16 -21.56 -28.55 -34.50
CA PHE A 16 -22.11 -27.69 -33.45
C PHE A 16 -21.63 -28.09 -32.04
N ILE A 17 -21.65 -29.39 -31.72
CA ILE A 17 -21.12 -29.91 -30.45
C ILE A 17 -19.64 -29.57 -30.29
N PHE A 18 -18.84 -29.72 -31.36
CA PHE A 18 -17.41 -29.39 -31.34
C PHE A 18 -17.16 -27.92 -31.04
N PHE A 19 -17.89 -27.02 -31.66
CA PHE A 19 -17.81 -25.60 -31.34
C PHE A 19 -18.28 -25.29 -29.92
N ALA A 20 -19.33 -25.91 -29.44
CA ALA A 20 -19.79 -25.75 -28.06
C ALA A 20 -18.70 -26.15 -27.04
N LEU A 21 -18.02 -27.27 -27.29
CA LEU A 21 -16.89 -27.70 -26.43
C LEU A 21 -15.74 -26.72 -26.44
N ILE A 22 -15.40 -26.17 -27.62
CA ILE A 22 -14.37 -25.14 -27.72
C ILE A 22 -14.72 -23.89 -26.87
N VAL A 23 -15.96 -23.42 -27.00
CA VAL A 23 -16.46 -22.26 -26.25
C VAL A 23 -16.38 -22.53 -24.73
N VAL A 24 -16.85 -23.69 -24.28
CA VAL A 24 -16.75 -24.08 -22.85
C VAL A 24 -15.31 -24.10 -22.37
N MET A 25 -14.40 -24.67 -23.16
CA MET A 25 -12.97 -24.72 -22.81
C MET A 25 -12.33 -23.34 -22.72
N LEU A 26 -12.61 -22.45 -23.66
CA LEU A 26 -12.14 -21.07 -23.67
C LEU A 26 -12.73 -20.28 -22.48
N THR A 27 -14.02 -20.43 -22.20
CA THR A 27 -14.71 -19.78 -21.09
C THR A 27 -14.08 -20.19 -19.75
N ASN A 28 -13.87 -21.49 -19.53
CA ASN A 28 -13.24 -21.98 -18.31
C ASN A 28 -11.81 -21.43 -18.12
N ARG A 29 -11.01 -21.36 -19.20
CA ARG A 29 -9.67 -20.76 -19.15
C ARG A 29 -9.72 -19.27 -18.81
N THR A 30 -10.64 -18.53 -19.42
CA THR A 30 -10.82 -17.08 -19.18
C THR A 30 -11.28 -16.82 -17.75
N LEU A 31 -12.25 -17.60 -17.23
CA LEU A 31 -12.70 -17.50 -15.85
C LEU A 31 -11.60 -17.81 -14.84
N GLY A 32 -10.78 -18.85 -15.08
CA GLY A 32 -9.64 -19.16 -14.21
C GLY A 32 -8.65 -17.99 -14.14
N ARG A 33 -8.28 -17.43 -15.28
CA ARG A 33 -7.37 -16.27 -15.34
C ARG A 33 -7.95 -15.02 -14.67
N SER A 34 -9.25 -14.77 -14.86
CA SER A 34 -9.95 -13.65 -14.24
C SER A 34 -9.96 -13.76 -12.71
N ARG A 35 -10.17 -14.96 -12.16
CA ARG A 35 -10.09 -15.21 -10.71
C ARG A 35 -8.70 -14.90 -10.17
N THR A 36 -7.65 -15.40 -10.80
CA THR A 36 -6.27 -15.15 -10.37
C THR A 36 -5.93 -13.66 -10.34
N ILE A 37 -6.33 -12.91 -11.38
CA ILE A 37 -6.13 -11.46 -11.44
C ILE A 37 -6.92 -10.76 -10.32
N ASN A 38 -8.17 -11.15 -10.11
CA ASN A 38 -9.00 -10.57 -9.06
C ASN A 38 -8.44 -10.85 -7.66
N ASP A 39 -7.91 -12.05 -7.43
CA ASP A 39 -7.27 -12.43 -6.18
C ASP A 39 -5.98 -11.59 -5.95
N GLN A 40 -5.17 -11.38 -6.98
CA GLN A 40 -3.99 -10.50 -6.90
C GLN A 40 -4.38 -9.06 -6.58
N ILE A 41 -5.42 -8.52 -7.22
CA ILE A 41 -5.90 -7.17 -6.95
C ILE A 41 -6.35 -7.05 -5.49
N ASN A 42 -7.14 -7.98 -4.99
CA ASN A 42 -7.73 -7.90 -3.66
C ASN A 42 -6.74 -8.23 -2.54
N GLN A 43 -5.80 -9.13 -2.77
CA GLN A 43 -4.89 -9.61 -1.72
C GLN A 43 -3.54 -8.89 -1.70
N VAL A 44 -3.11 -8.32 -2.82
CA VAL A 44 -1.80 -7.67 -2.93
C VAL A 44 -1.95 -6.20 -3.29
N TYR A 45 -2.49 -5.88 -4.45
CA TYR A 45 -2.48 -4.49 -4.95
C TYR A 45 -3.33 -3.54 -4.10
N SER A 46 -4.55 -3.91 -3.77
CA SER A 46 -5.44 -3.03 -2.98
C SER A 46 -4.90 -2.78 -1.56
N PRO A 47 -4.46 -3.81 -0.79
CA PRO A 47 -3.81 -3.58 0.50
C PRO A 47 -2.50 -2.79 0.40
N SER A 48 -1.71 -2.97 -0.66
CA SER A 48 -0.47 -2.23 -0.88
C SER A 48 -0.74 -0.75 -1.11
N VAL A 49 -1.70 -0.41 -1.97
CA VAL A 49 -2.11 0.98 -2.22
C VAL A 49 -2.63 1.63 -0.93
N ASP A 50 -3.49 0.94 -0.15
CA ASP A 50 -4.00 1.45 1.13
C ASP A 50 -2.84 1.72 2.11
N ALA A 51 -1.89 0.79 2.23
CA ALA A 51 -0.74 0.96 3.11
C ALA A 51 0.14 2.15 2.69
N LEU A 52 0.42 2.32 1.40
CA LEU A 52 1.20 3.44 0.87
C LEU A 52 0.49 4.80 1.04
N VAL A 53 -0.82 4.84 0.83
CA VAL A 53 -1.63 6.06 1.08
C VAL A 53 -1.59 6.44 2.55
N ARG A 54 -1.71 5.47 3.47
CA ARG A 54 -1.59 5.70 4.90
C ARG A 54 -0.19 6.19 5.28
N LEU A 55 0.85 5.57 4.74
CA LEU A 55 2.23 5.98 4.96
C LEU A 55 2.47 7.43 4.55
N ARG A 56 2.03 7.81 3.36
CA ARG A 56 2.07 9.19 2.88
C ARG A 56 1.33 10.14 3.83
N ASN A 57 0.11 9.78 4.25
CA ASN A 57 -0.69 10.63 5.13
C ASN A 57 -0.05 10.79 6.51
N MET A 58 0.53 9.73 7.07
CA MET A 58 1.26 9.78 8.33
C MET A 58 2.49 10.68 8.22
N THR A 59 3.26 10.58 7.14
CA THR A 59 4.42 11.44 6.88
C THR A 59 4.02 12.90 6.78
N VAL A 60 2.97 13.24 6.03
CA VAL A 60 2.48 14.62 5.90
C VAL A 60 1.97 15.14 7.25
N ASN A 61 1.21 14.33 7.99
CA ASN A 61 0.72 14.71 9.32
C ASN A 61 1.88 14.93 10.30
N SER A 62 2.89 14.06 10.30
CA SER A 62 4.06 14.22 11.17
C SER A 62 4.82 15.52 10.88
N GLN A 63 4.97 15.87 9.59
CA GLN A 63 5.58 17.15 9.19
C GLN A 63 4.78 18.37 9.66
N MET A 64 3.45 18.30 9.64
CA MET A 64 2.60 19.37 10.16
C MET A 64 2.74 19.48 11.70
N LEU A 65 2.66 18.35 12.38
CA LEU A 65 2.73 18.30 13.84
C LEU A 65 4.10 18.73 14.38
N ILE A 66 5.21 18.38 13.71
CA ILE A 66 6.53 18.82 14.13
C ILE A 66 6.74 20.33 13.92
N LYS A 67 6.15 20.91 12.87
CA LYS A 67 6.13 22.36 12.68
C LYS A 67 5.35 23.06 13.80
N HIS A 68 4.21 22.50 14.20
CA HIS A 68 3.48 23.01 15.36
C HIS A 68 4.31 22.88 16.64
N TRP A 69 4.98 21.74 16.84
CA TRP A 69 5.87 21.54 17.98
C TRP A 69 6.97 22.61 18.00
N ALA A 70 7.61 22.91 16.88
CA ALA A 70 8.72 23.85 16.79
C ALA A 70 8.29 25.32 16.90
N LEU A 71 7.10 25.70 16.36
CA LEU A 71 6.68 27.09 16.22
C LEU A 71 5.74 27.56 17.33
N LEU A 72 5.00 26.65 17.95
CA LEU A 72 4.03 27.00 19.00
C LEU A 72 4.62 26.61 20.36
N GLU A 73 4.81 27.59 21.21
CA GLU A 73 5.14 27.39 22.62
C GLU A 73 4.02 26.60 23.29
N SER A 74 4.14 25.30 23.29
CA SER A 74 3.10 24.40 23.80
C SER A 74 3.63 23.51 24.92
N ARG A 75 2.74 23.17 25.85
CA ARG A 75 3.06 22.26 26.97
C ARG A 75 3.41 20.87 26.46
N ALA A 76 4.14 20.11 27.29
CA ALA A 76 4.55 18.75 26.95
C ALA A 76 3.36 17.79 26.70
N ASP A 77 2.22 18.07 27.34
CA ASP A 77 0.97 17.30 27.21
C ASP A 77 0.02 17.83 26.12
N ALA A 78 0.50 18.75 25.26
CA ALA A 78 -0.31 19.28 24.16
C ALA A 78 -0.76 18.17 23.20
N PRO A 79 -2.00 18.21 22.71
CA PRO A 79 -2.57 17.15 21.88
C PRO A 79 -1.78 16.91 20.59
N GLU A 80 -1.16 17.95 20.02
CA GLU A 80 -0.32 17.85 18.83
C GLU A 80 0.96 17.06 19.11
N LYS A 81 1.58 17.28 20.28
CA LYS A 81 2.77 16.54 20.72
C LYS A 81 2.45 15.08 20.95
N THR A 82 1.35 14.80 21.65
CA THR A 82 0.86 13.43 21.89
C THR A 82 0.52 12.72 20.58
N ALA A 83 -0.12 13.42 19.63
CA ALA A 83 -0.45 12.88 18.32
C ALA A 83 0.82 12.53 17.52
N LEU A 84 1.85 13.39 17.53
CA LEU A 84 3.11 13.10 16.86
C LEU A 84 3.81 11.88 17.44
N LEU A 85 3.91 11.79 18.77
CA LEU A 85 4.50 10.63 19.46
C LEU A 85 3.76 9.34 19.10
N LYS A 86 2.42 9.37 19.11
CA LYS A 86 1.63 8.22 18.70
C LYS A 86 1.94 7.79 17.26
N ILE A 87 2.04 8.72 16.31
CA ILE A 87 2.38 8.42 14.91
C ILE A 87 3.77 7.79 14.84
N THR A 88 4.78 8.38 15.48
CA THR A 88 6.17 7.96 15.31
C THR A 88 6.51 6.68 16.08
N GLU A 89 5.93 6.48 17.26
CA GLU A 89 6.29 5.37 18.15
C GLU A 89 5.37 4.15 18.04
N GLN A 90 4.14 4.32 17.54
CA GLN A 90 3.16 3.25 17.49
C GLN A 90 2.66 2.97 16.07
N ASP A 91 2.06 3.97 15.43
CA ASP A 91 1.30 3.74 14.21
C ASP A 91 2.24 3.48 13.00
N LEU A 92 3.36 4.20 12.90
CA LEU A 92 4.32 4.06 11.80
C LEU A 92 5.07 2.72 11.83
N PRO A 93 5.64 2.25 12.96
CA PRO A 93 6.27 0.93 13.01
C PRO A 93 5.31 -0.20 12.59
N GLN A 94 4.07 -0.18 13.09
CA GLN A 94 3.06 -1.17 12.73
C GLN A 94 2.71 -1.15 11.22
N LEU A 95 2.67 0.06 10.63
CA LEU A 95 2.42 0.20 9.21
C LEU A 95 3.59 -0.30 8.37
N LEU A 96 4.83 -0.03 8.79
CA LEU A 96 6.03 -0.52 8.10
C LEU A 96 6.12 -2.04 8.14
N ASP A 97 5.83 -2.70 9.26
CA ASP A 97 5.76 -4.17 9.38
C ASP A 97 4.72 -4.75 8.39
N ARG A 98 3.59 -4.06 8.24
CA ARG A 98 2.58 -4.46 7.26
C ARG A 98 3.08 -4.28 5.82
N VAL A 99 3.76 -3.19 5.53
CA VAL A 99 4.37 -2.94 4.21
C VAL A 99 5.41 -4.02 3.89
N ASP A 100 6.27 -4.37 4.83
CA ASP A 100 7.28 -5.43 4.66
C ASP A 100 6.62 -6.77 4.31
N THR A 101 5.50 -7.09 4.96
CA THR A 101 4.73 -8.30 4.64
C THR A 101 4.18 -8.27 3.21
N LEU A 102 3.70 -7.12 2.74
CA LEU A 102 3.16 -6.94 1.39
C LEU A 102 4.28 -6.95 0.33
N MET A 103 5.45 -6.39 0.65
CA MET A 103 6.64 -6.35 -0.23
C MET A 103 7.11 -7.74 -0.66
N ALA A 104 6.82 -8.80 0.11
CA ALA A 104 7.11 -10.18 -0.28
C ALA A 104 6.43 -10.61 -1.59
N SER A 105 5.37 -9.89 -2.01
CA SER A 105 4.61 -10.16 -3.24
C SER A 105 4.86 -9.11 -4.34
N TRP A 106 5.70 -8.12 -4.10
CA TRP A 106 6.02 -7.04 -5.04
C TRP A 106 7.15 -7.44 -5.98
N ASP A 107 7.28 -6.72 -7.09
CA ASP A 107 8.44 -6.91 -7.96
C ASP A 107 9.69 -6.22 -7.39
N LYS A 108 10.84 -6.50 -8.01
CA LYS A 108 12.14 -6.01 -7.50
C LYS A 108 12.26 -4.48 -7.58
N ASP A 109 11.65 -3.87 -8.57
CA ASP A 109 11.73 -2.42 -8.78
C ASP A 109 10.84 -1.70 -7.76
N GLU A 110 9.66 -2.24 -7.47
CA GLU A 110 8.76 -1.76 -6.41
C GLU A 110 9.41 -1.88 -5.03
N VAL A 111 10.05 -3.01 -4.73
CA VAL A 111 10.80 -3.21 -3.48
C VAL A 111 11.95 -2.22 -3.36
N ALA A 112 12.72 -2.01 -4.44
CA ALA A 112 13.82 -1.05 -4.43
C ALA A 112 13.33 0.39 -4.19
N ALA A 113 12.24 0.79 -4.83
CA ALA A 113 11.62 2.10 -4.64
C ALA A 113 11.13 2.27 -3.19
N MET A 114 10.50 1.25 -2.60
CA MET A 114 10.04 1.32 -1.22
C MET A 114 11.20 1.42 -0.22
N ASN A 115 12.29 0.69 -0.43
CA ASN A 115 13.49 0.78 0.41
C ASN A 115 14.10 2.18 0.36
N GLN A 116 14.11 2.84 -0.80
CA GLN A 116 14.54 4.22 -0.91
C GLN A 116 13.63 5.15 -0.10
N ILE A 117 12.30 5.03 -0.24
CA ILE A 117 11.33 5.81 0.52
C ILE A 117 11.54 5.62 2.03
N THR A 118 11.73 4.40 2.50
CA THR A 118 11.97 4.09 3.91
C THR A 118 13.25 4.74 4.42
N THR A 119 14.30 4.77 3.60
CA THR A 119 15.56 5.43 3.94
C THR A 119 15.38 6.94 4.07
N GLU A 120 14.71 7.57 3.12
CA GLU A 120 14.42 9.02 3.15
C GLU A 120 13.53 9.39 4.34
N MET A 121 12.52 8.56 4.65
CA MET A 121 11.67 8.73 5.82
C MET A 121 12.45 8.62 7.13
N SER A 122 13.36 7.66 7.24
CA SER A 122 14.22 7.52 8.43
C SER A 122 15.05 8.78 8.68
N GLY A 123 15.59 9.40 7.63
CA GLY A 123 16.27 10.69 7.73
C GLY A 123 15.35 11.81 8.20
N LEU A 124 14.13 11.88 7.70
CA LEU A 124 13.14 12.86 8.13
C LEU A 124 12.77 12.69 9.61
N PHE A 125 12.52 11.47 10.06
CA PHE A 125 12.17 11.21 11.46
C PHE A 125 13.33 11.43 12.42
N ALA A 126 14.57 11.19 12.00
CA ALA A 126 15.76 11.57 12.78
C ALA A 126 15.83 13.09 13.04
N LEU A 127 15.44 13.92 12.05
CA LEU A 127 15.33 15.38 12.26
C LEU A 127 14.18 15.73 13.22
N HIS A 128 13.05 15.02 13.14
CA HIS A 128 11.95 15.19 14.09
C HIS A 128 12.41 14.88 15.54
N ASP A 129 13.21 13.83 15.72
CA ASP A 129 13.74 13.45 17.04
C ASP A 129 14.67 14.53 17.60
N GLN A 130 15.55 15.11 16.77
CA GLN A 130 16.38 16.24 17.18
C GLN A 130 15.53 17.45 17.63
N ILE A 131 14.45 17.80 16.92
CA ILE A 131 13.56 18.89 17.32
C ILE A 131 12.87 18.57 18.65
N LYS A 132 12.42 17.33 18.86
CA LYS A 132 11.79 16.90 20.12
C LYS A 132 12.76 16.98 21.30
N GLU A 133 14.02 16.61 21.08
CA GLU A 133 15.09 16.71 22.10
C GLU A 133 15.44 18.15 22.45
N LEU A 134 15.44 19.07 21.48
CA LEU A 134 15.74 20.49 21.72
C LEU A 134 14.58 21.22 22.41
N LEU A 135 13.34 20.83 22.14
CA LEU A 135 12.11 21.53 22.60
C LEU A 135 11.20 20.61 23.44
N PRO A 136 11.71 20.01 24.53
CA PRO A 136 10.93 19.05 25.34
C PRO A 136 9.85 19.75 26.19
N SER A 137 10.06 21.00 26.62
CA SER A 137 9.17 21.74 27.52
C SER A 137 8.94 23.17 27.05
N LEU A 138 7.97 23.86 27.67
CA LEU A 138 7.69 25.26 27.42
C LEU A 138 8.89 26.17 27.70
N GLU A 139 9.69 25.83 28.70
CA GLU A 139 10.88 26.58 29.10
C GLU A 139 11.98 26.56 28.02
N SER A 140 12.04 25.48 27.24
CA SER A 140 13.02 25.35 26.16
C SER A 140 12.85 26.39 25.04
N TYR A 141 11.64 26.91 24.85
CA TYR A 141 11.38 27.96 23.84
C TYR A 141 11.93 29.34 24.26
N SER A 142 12.25 29.52 25.53
CA SER A 142 12.82 30.78 26.04
C SER A 142 14.36 30.75 26.10
N ASP A 143 14.99 29.64 25.73
CA ASP A 143 16.45 29.49 25.76
C ASP A 143 17.08 30.18 24.53
N PRO A 144 17.92 31.24 24.73
CA PRO A 144 18.52 31.97 23.62
C PRO A 144 19.56 31.17 22.82
N PHE A 145 19.92 29.95 23.24
CA PHE A 145 20.87 29.07 22.55
C PHE A 145 20.21 28.07 21.61
N ILE A 146 18.84 28.01 21.59
CA ILE A 146 18.10 27.07 20.76
C ILE A 146 17.55 27.73 19.48
N HIS A 147 17.62 29.04 19.33
CA HIS A 147 17.14 29.82 18.17
C HIS A 147 18.25 30.27 17.24
#